data_4e0939cd0d0cf3ce99da28ea2a963a7f
#
_entry.id   4e0939cd0d0cf3ce99da28ea2a963a7f
#
_cell.length_a   1.000
_cell.length_b   1.000
_cell.length_c   1.000
_cell.angle_alpha   90.00
_cell.angle_beta   90.00
_cell.angle_gamma   90.00
#
_symmetry.space_group_name_H-M   'P 1'
#
loop_
_entity.id
_entity.type
_entity.pdbx_description
1 polymer ?
#
loop_
_entity_poly.entity_id
_entity_poly.type
_entity_poly.pdbx_seq_one_letter_code
_entity_poly.pdbx_strand_id
1 'polypeptide(L)'
;PRIQIMPNGSLAIYRVSNEDAGKYTCIAGNACDIKHRDTFLYVVDKPPGGASETDSPYKLIQTIVLSVVAAVTYIIIVLGLMLYCKKRRKARRRDKPEGEEPEMECLNGGTLLQNGQTTAEIPEEVPLTTLGNKRHSSGDKITFPRASLHPITTLGRGEFGEVFLAKAPSADSAAGESVVLVKALQTRDEQLQMDFRRELDMFSKLNHSNVVRLVGQCREAEPHYMVLEYVDLGDLKQFLRISRSRDEKPKPLSSKHKVSLCSQVALGMEHLSNSRFVHKDLAARNCLVSAQRLVKVSALGLSKDVYSSEYHPLRQAKVPLRWMPPEAVQEDDFSTKSDVWSFGVLMWEVFTLGELPYTSLPDEEVLAGLQNGSLKLAAPEGCSSRIYRLMQRCWAPSPKDRPSFSEIVNTLGDLTSSSK
;
A
#
# COMPACT_ATOMS: atom_id res chain seq x y z
N PRO A 1 -19.98 15.39 35.20
CA PRO A 1 -18.73 16.11 35.37
C PRO A 1 -18.19 16.59 34.00
N ARG A 2 -17.58 17.78 33.98
CA ARG A 2 -17.05 18.41 32.77
C ARG A 2 -15.85 17.63 32.18
N ILE A 3 -15.13 16.93 33.04
CA ILE A 3 -14.00 16.08 32.68
C ILE A 3 -14.33 14.64 33.09
N GLN A 4 -14.22 13.70 32.19
CA GLN A 4 -14.55 12.28 32.42
C GLN A 4 -13.49 11.37 31.78
N ILE A 5 -13.17 10.29 32.47
CA ILE A 5 -12.43 9.16 31.92
C ILE A 5 -13.47 8.15 31.41
N MET A 6 -13.43 7.86 30.12
CA MET A 6 -14.30 6.92 29.46
C MET A 6 -13.90 5.47 29.79
N PRO A 7 -14.81 4.48 29.65
CA PRO A 7 -14.48 3.07 29.92
C PRO A 7 -13.32 2.49 29.08
N ASN A 8 -13.04 3.10 27.93
CA ASN A 8 -11.93 2.74 27.06
C ASN A 8 -10.60 3.41 27.46
N GLY A 9 -10.54 4.13 28.58
CA GLY A 9 -9.37 4.85 29.06
C GLY A 9 -9.14 6.24 28.44
N SER A 10 -10.02 6.68 27.54
CA SER A 10 -9.92 8.02 26.94
C SER A 10 -10.39 9.09 27.89
N LEU A 11 -9.70 10.25 27.90
CA LEU A 11 -10.13 11.46 28.63
C LEU A 11 -11.04 12.29 27.72
N ALA A 12 -12.26 12.57 28.19
CA ALA A 12 -13.18 13.48 27.53
C ALA A 12 -13.34 14.77 28.32
N ILE A 13 -13.13 15.93 27.69
CA ILE A 13 -13.32 17.25 28.25
C ILE A 13 -14.47 17.93 27.51
N TYR A 14 -15.56 18.21 28.22
CA TYR A 14 -16.73 18.89 27.67
C TYR A 14 -16.66 20.39 27.98
N ARG A 15 -16.88 21.24 26.98
CA ARG A 15 -16.80 22.70 27.07
C ARG A 15 -15.42 23.14 27.55
N VAL A 16 -14.44 22.94 26.67
CA VAL A 16 -13.02 23.31 26.89
C VAL A 16 -12.93 24.82 27.18
N SER A 17 -12.17 25.18 28.22
CA SER A 17 -11.86 26.57 28.61
C SER A 17 -10.34 26.76 28.68
N ASN A 18 -9.88 28.02 28.76
CA ASN A 18 -8.45 28.33 28.86
C ASN A 18 -7.75 27.68 30.05
N GLU A 19 -8.50 27.40 31.13
CA GLU A 19 -8.00 26.70 32.32
C GLU A 19 -7.66 25.23 32.06
N ASP A 20 -8.17 24.65 30.96
CA ASP A 20 -7.86 23.27 30.58
C ASP A 20 -6.56 23.17 29.78
N ALA A 21 -5.96 24.30 29.40
CA ALA A 21 -4.67 24.28 28.71
C ALA A 21 -3.58 23.79 29.68
N GLY A 22 -2.75 22.89 29.19
CA GLY A 22 -1.67 22.35 30.03
C GLY A 22 -1.19 20.98 29.56
N LYS A 23 -0.34 20.42 30.40
CA LYS A 23 0.26 19.10 30.20
C LYS A 23 -0.67 18.02 30.76
N TYR A 24 -1.02 17.05 29.94
CA TYR A 24 -1.75 15.85 30.33
C TYR A 24 -0.84 14.64 30.21
N THR A 25 -0.77 13.84 31.26
CA THR A 25 0.04 12.63 31.31
C THR A 25 -0.88 11.41 31.37
N CYS A 26 -0.84 10.56 30.36
CA CYS A 26 -1.49 9.26 30.41
C CYS A 26 -0.53 8.24 31.02
N ILE A 27 -0.96 7.56 32.06
CA ILE A 27 -0.18 6.52 32.74
C ILE A 27 -0.89 5.18 32.53
N ALA A 28 -0.18 4.21 31.95
CA ALA A 28 -0.65 2.85 31.77
C ALA A 28 0.35 1.90 32.43
N GLY A 29 -0.11 0.99 33.29
CA GLY A 29 0.75 0.05 33.99
C GLY A 29 0.13 -1.33 34.10
N ASN A 30 0.98 -2.34 34.20
CA ASN A 30 0.65 -3.69 34.61
C ASN A 30 1.53 -4.09 35.80
N ALA A 31 1.44 -5.34 36.25
CA ALA A 31 2.20 -5.83 37.41
C ALA A 31 3.73 -5.78 37.24
N CYS A 32 4.25 -5.52 36.04
CA CYS A 32 5.67 -5.58 35.70
C CYS A 32 6.27 -4.25 35.26
N ASP A 33 5.46 -3.30 34.76
CA ASP A 33 5.96 -2.02 34.21
C ASP A 33 4.87 -0.95 34.19
N ILE A 34 5.30 0.32 34.37
CA ILE A 34 4.44 1.52 34.27
C ILE A 34 5.01 2.41 33.17
N LYS A 35 4.20 2.69 32.16
CA LYS A 35 4.55 3.63 31.08
C LYS A 35 3.68 4.87 31.17
N HIS A 36 4.30 6.02 30.91
CA HIS A 36 3.59 7.29 30.80
C HIS A 36 3.85 7.93 29.45
N ARG A 37 2.86 8.69 28.98
CA ARG A 37 2.97 9.52 27.78
C ARG A 37 2.36 10.88 28.06
N ASP A 38 3.11 11.91 27.75
CA ASP A 38 2.72 13.30 27.91
C ASP A 38 2.16 13.86 26.60
N THR A 39 1.11 14.66 26.72
CA THR A 39 0.58 15.50 25.64
C THR A 39 0.26 16.89 26.18
N PHE A 40 0.29 17.91 25.32
CA PHE A 40 -0.06 19.28 25.69
C PHE A 40 -1.35 19.68 24.99
N LEU A 41 -2.30 20.17 25.78
CA LEU A 41 -3.52 20.80 25.28
C LEU A 41 -3.31 22.33 25.24
N TYR A 42 -3.42 22.90 24.06
CA TYR A 42 -3.40 24.34 23.84
C TYR A 42 -4.84 24.79 23.55
N VAL A 43 -5.35 25.69 24.41
CA VAL A 43 -6.68 26.32 24.18
C VAL A 43 -6.41 27.69 23.59
N VAL A 44 -6.95 27.93 22.37
CA VAL A 44 -6.79 29.21 21.67
C VAL A 44 -8.15 29.87 21.61
N ASP A 45 -8.25 31.08 22.13
CA ASP A 45 -9.46 31.89 21.97
C ASP A 45 -9.67 32.20 20.50
N LYS A 46 -10.89 32.03 20.04
CA LYS A 46 -11.25 32.45 18.68
C LYS A 46 -10.97 33.95 18.57
N PRO A 47 -10.15 34.42 17.60
CA PRO A 47 -9.85 35.84 17.49
C PRO A 47 -11.18 36.62 17.34
N PRO A 48 -11.35 37.72 18.07
CA PRO A 48 -12.53 38.56 17.95
C PRO A 48 -12.53 39.16 16.54
N GLY A 49 -13.40 38.70 15.66
CA GLY A 49 -13.55 39.23 14.30
C GLY A 49 -13.51 38.19 13.17
N GLY A 50 -13.39 36.90 13.47
CA GLY A 50 -13.74 35.86 12.49
C GLY A 50 -15.27 35.79 12.37
N ALA A 51 -15.90 36.71 11.66
CA ALA A 51 -17.23 36.45 11.16
C ALA A 51 -17.23 35.11 10.46
N SER A 52 -18.08 34.20 10.91
CA SER A 52 -18.48 33.11 10.05
C SER A 52 -18.86 33.80 8.73
N GLU A 53 -18.08 33.57 7.67
CA GLU A 53 -18.61 33.76 6.34
C GLU A 53 -19.78 32.77 6.23
N THR A 54 -20.91 33.17 6.75
CA THR A 54 -22.19 32.74 6.23
C THR A 54 -22.10 33.15 4.79
N ASP A 55 -21.91 32.16 3.92
CA ASP A 55 -21.97 32.34 2.48
C ASP A 55 -23.20 33.18 2.18
N SER A 56 -22.96 34.45 1.83
CA SER A 56 -24.00 35.35 1.37
C SER A 56 -24.71 34.58 0.25
N PRO A 57 -26.06 34.49 0.28
CA PRO A 57 -26.80 33.78 -0.78
C PRO A 57 -26.44 34.29 -2.18
N TYR A 58 -25.88 35.49 -2.26
CA TYR A 58 -25.36 36.09 -3.48
C TYR A 58 -24.12 35.35 -4.04
N LYS A 59 -23.18 34.90 -3.22
CA LYS A 59 -22.00 34.10 -3.69
C LYS A 59 -22.44 32.74 -4.21
N LEU A 60 -23.39 32.09 -3.54
CA LEU A 60 -23.96 30.82 -3.98
C LEU A 60 -24.68 30.97 -5.34
N ILE A 61 -25.49 32.01 -5.49
CA ILE A 61 -26.20 32.34 -6.75
C ILE A 61 -25.17 32.66 -7.86
N GLN A 62 -24.14 33.41 -7.56
CA GLN A 62 -23.09 33.76 -8.52
C GLN A 62 -22.32 32.51 -9.01
N THR A 63 -21.98 31.56 -8.15
CA THR A 63 -21.30 30.30 -8.54
C THR A 63 -22.23 29.41 -9.36
N ILE A 64 -23.54 29.35 -9.02
CA ILE A 64 -24.53 28.60 -9.80
C ILE A 64 -24.68 29.20 -11.20
N VAL A 65 -24.82 30.52 -11.30
CA VAL A 65 -24.97 31.23 -12.60
C VAL A 65 -23.72 31.00 -13.47
N LEU A 66 -22.52 31.15 -12.90
CA LEU A 66 -21.27 30.89 -13.64
C LEU A 66 -21.16 29.44 -14.15
N SER A 67 -21.55 28.47 -13.35
CA SER A 67 -21.49 27.05 -13.76
C SER A 67 -22.53 26.75 -14.86
N VAL A 68 -23.73 27.33 -14.80
CA VAL A 68 -24.76 27.18 -15.85
C VAL A 68 -24.28 27.82 -17.16
N VAL A 69 -23.72 29.03 -17.12
CA VAL A 69 -23.17 29.71 -18.30
C VAL A 69 -22.05 28.90 -18.92
N ALA A 70 -21.12 28.33 -18.12
CA ALA A 70 -20.05 27.46 -18.60
C ALA A 70 -20.61 26.21 -19.27
N ALA A 71 -21.60 25.55 -18.69
CA ALA A 71 -22.22 24.37 -19.25
C ALA A 71 -22.93 24.66 -20.60
N VAL A 72 -23.68 25.77 -20.70
CA VAL A 72 -24.34 26.19 -21.92
C VAL A 72 -23.32 26.50 -23.04
N THR A 73 -22.26 27.24 -22.73
CA THR A 73 -21.19 27.52 -23.70
C THR A 73 -20.50 26.27 -24.20
N TYR A 74 -20.24 25.30 -23.30
CA TYR A 74 -19.69 24.00 -23.69
C TYR A 74 -20.61 23.24 -24.64
N ILE A 75 -21.91 23.19 -24.37
CA ILE A 75 -22.90 22.55 -25.26
C ILE A 75 -22.93 23.21 -26.63
N ILE A 76 -22.89 24.55 -26.69
CA ILE A 76 -22.88 25.29 -27.97
C ILE A 76 -21.63 24.97 -28.79
N ILE A 77 -20.47 24.90 -28.13
CA ILE A 77 -19.19 24.54 -28.80
C ILE A 77 -19.26 23.10 -29.35
N VAL A 78 -19.74 22.15 -28.56
CA VAL A 78 -19.88 20.73 -28.98
C VAL A 78 -20.84 20.61 -30.16
N LEU A 79 -22.01 21.27 -30.11
CA LEU A 79 -22.96 21.30 -31.22
C LEU A 79 -22.37 21.96 -32.46
N GLY A 80 -21.65 23.07 -32.31
CA GLY A 80 -20.95 23.73 -33.40
C GLY A 80 -19.91 22.84 -34.08
N LEU A 81 -19.11 22.13 -33.28
CA LEU A 81 -18.15 21.14 -33.77
C LEU A 81 -18.83 19.96 -34.48
N MET A 82 -19.94 19.45 -33.95
CA MET A 82 -20.71 18.38 -34.60
C MET A 82 -21.27 18.82 -35.95
N LEU A 83 -21.84 20.02 -36.02
CA LEU A 83 -22.37 20.60 -37.28
C LEU A 83 -21.23 20.85 -38.28
N TYR A 84 -20.10 21.37 -37.82
CA TYR A 84 -18.90 21.55 -38.64
C TYR A 84 -18.37 20.22 -39.21
N CYS A 85 -18.24 19.20 -38.35
CA CYS A 85 -17.84 17.85 -38.78
C CYS A 85 -18.84 17.24 -39.76
N LYS A 86 -20.16 17.41 -39.53
CA LYS A 86 -21.21 16.96 -40.45
C LYS A 86 -21.16 17.65 -41.79
N LYS A 87 -20.91 18.98 -41.79
CA LYS A 87 -20.73 19.78 -43.04
C LYS A 87 -19.46 19.35 -43.79
N ARG A 88 -18.35 19.10 -43.08
CA ARG A 88 -17.10 18.64 -43.66
C ARG A 88 -17.22 17.22 -44.23
N ARG A 89 -17.98 16.33 -43.56
CA ARG A 89 -18.28 14.98 -44.09
C ARG A 89 -19.18 15.03 -45.34
N LYS A 90 -20.13 15.98 -45.42
CA LYS A 90 -20.97 16.19 -46.63
C LYS A 90 -20.13 16.76 -47.78
N ALA A 91 -19.19 17.68 -47.52
CA ALA A 91 -18.29 18.20 -48.57
C ALA A 91 -17.38 17.10 -49.12
N ARG A 92 -16.78 16.24 -48.26
CA ARG A 92 -15.97 15.10 -48.71
C ARG A 92 -16.71 14.03 -49.47
N ARG A 93 -18.06 13.95 -49.36
CA ARG A 93 -18.88 13.01 -50.17
C ARG A 93 -19.23 13.56 -51.56
N ARG A 94 -19.03 14.88 -51.80
CA ARG A 94 -19.29 15.51 -53.12
C ARG A 94 -18.10 15.45 -54.07
N ASP A 95 -16.89 15.16 -53.54
CA ASP A 95 -15.65 15.15 -54.35
C ASP A 95 -15.11 13.72 -54.56
N LYS A 96 -15.93 12.68 -54.54
CA LYS A 96 -15.54 11.35 -55.02
C LYS A 96 -16.11 11.14 -56.44
N PRO A 97 -15.24 10.98 -57.45
CA PRO A 97 -15.68 10.48 -58.75
C PRO A 97 -16.12 9.01 -58.61
N GLU A 98 -17.19 8.69 -59.34
CA GLU A 98 -17.66 7.33 -59.52
C GLU A 98 -16.58 6.51 -60.26
N GLY A 99 -16.23 5.38 -59.69
CA GLY A 99 -15.34 4.41 -60.32
C GLY A 99 -14.69 3.48 -59.34
N GLU A 100 -15.07 2.21 -59.44
CA GLU A 100 -14.44 1.00 -58.92
C GLU A 100 -14.75 0.61 -57.46
N GLU A 101 -15.64 -0.38 -57.36
CA GLU A 101 -15.76 -1.31 -56.24
C GLU A 101 -14.55 -2.27 -56.24
N PRO A 102 -13.90 -2.51 -55.11
CA PRO A 102 -13.15 -3.74 -54.95
C PRO A 102 -14.03 -4.79 -54.32
N GLU A 103 -14.19 -5.89 -55.04
CA GLU A 103 -14.75 -7.15 -54.58
C GLU A 103 -14.05 -7.65 -53.31
N MET A 104 -14.86 -8.06 -52.35
CA MET A 104 -14.44 -8.70 -51.12
C MET A 104 -14.41 -10.22 -51.37
N GLU A 105 -13.24 -10.77 -51.71
CA GLU A 105 -13.02 -12.19 -51.76
C GLU A 105 -13.21 -12.85 -50.41
N CYS A 106 -14.27 -13.61 -50.30
CA CYS A 106 -14.46 -14.62 -49.27
C CYS A 106 -13.59 -15.84 -49.58
N LEU A 107 -12.51 -16.02 -48.88
CA LEU A 107 -11.78 -17.29 -48.88
C LEU A 107 -12.49 -18.29 -47.97
N ASN A 108 -13.43 -19.06 -48.59
CA ASN A 108 -13.88 -20.35 -48.11
C ASN A 108 -12.99 -21.43 -48.74
N GLY A 109 -12.23 -22.12 -47.93
CA GLY A 109 -11.45 -23.29 -48.30
C GLY A 109 -11.75 -24.45 -47.36
N GLY A 110 -12.87 -25.10 -47.56
CA GLY A 110 -13.14 -26.40 -46.94
C GLY A 110 -12.46 -27.52 -47.71
N THR A 111 -11.84 -28.42 -46.99
CA THR A 111 -11.55 -29.76 -47.55
C THR A 111 -12.00 -30.81 -46.54
N LEU A 112 -13.06 -31.50 -46.94
CA LEU A 112 -13.54 -32.75 -46.36
C LEU A 112 -12.55 -33.89 -46.70
N LEU A 113 -12.20 -34.67 -45.69
CA LEU A 113 -11.92 -36.10 -45.92
C LEU A 113 -12.59 -36.93 -44.82
N GLN A 114 -13.40 -37.83 -45.33
CA GLN A 114 -14.17 -38.85 -44.63
C GLN A 114 -13.32 -40.02 -44.19
N ASN A 115 -13.85 -40.70 -43.20
CA ASN A 115 -13.88 -42.12 -42.90
C ASN A 115 -13.08 -42.63 -41.71
N GLY A 116 -13.84 -43.35 -40.86
CA GLY A 116 -13.34 -44.34 -39.93
C GLY A 116 -14.24 -44.49 -38.69
N GLN A 117 -15.38 -45.21 -38.85
CA GLN A 117 -16.12 -45.79 -37.72
C GLN A 117 -15.27 -46.80 -36.98
N THR A 118 -15.28 -46.77 -35.66
CA THR A 118 -15.37 -48.00 -34.85
C THR A 118 -15.94 -47.66 -33.46
N THR A 119 -17.03 -48.34 -33.16
CA THR A 119 -17.72 -48.50 -31.90
C THR A 119 -16.89 -49.32 -30.91
N ALA A 120 -16.85 -48.93 -29.64
CA ALA A 120 -16.72 -49.82 -28.48
C ALA A 120 -17.12 -49.08 -27.22
N GLU A 121 -18.24 -49.39 -26.72
CA GLU A 121 -18.68 -49.94 -25.44
C GLU A 121 -18.16 -49.28 -24.17
N ILE A 122 -19.13 -48.84 -23.36
CA ILE A 122 -19.06 -48.45 -21.95
C ILE A 122 -18.96 -49.74 -21.13
N PRO A 123 -18.16 -49.78 -20.08
CA PRO A 123 -18.52 -50.55 -18.89
C PRO A 123 -18.64 -49.69 -17.63
N GLU A 124 -19.63 -50.10 -16.87
CA GLU A 124 -20.18 -49.76 -15.60
C GLU A 124 -19.20 -49.38 -14.46
N GLU A 125 -19.79 -48.62 -13.55
CA GLU A 125 -19.28 -48.29 -12.24
C GLU A 125 -18.89 -49.50 -11.38
N VAL A 126 -17.79 -49.32 -10.61
CA VAL A 126 -17.55 -50.04 -9.35
C VAL A 126 -16.98 -49.07 -8.33
N PRO A 127 -17.57 -48.93 -7.13
CA PRO A 127 -17.06 -48.04 -6.10
C PRO A 127 -15.93 -48.69 -5.31
N LEU A 128 -14.80 -48.04 -5.17
CA LEU A 128 -13.76 -48.42 -4.24
C LEU A 128 -13.51 -47.33 -3.20
N THR A 129 -13.95 -47.68 -2.02
CA THR A 129 -13.65 -47.05 -0.73
C THR A 129 -12.16 -46.98 -0.45
N THR A 130 -11.79 -45.84 0.11
CA THR A 130 -10.79 -45.60 1.16
C THR A 130 -9.38 -46.10 0.99
N LEU A 131 -8.46 -45.14 0.80
CA LEU A 131 -7.27 -45.05 1.66
C LEU A 131 -6.66 -43.65 1.48
N GLY A 132 -6.58 -42.93 2.59
CA GLY A 132 -6.15 -41.57 2.64
C GLY A 132 -4.67 -41.40 2.28
N ASN A 133 -4.44 -40.50 1.35
CA ASN A 133 -3.17 -39.82 1.22
C ASN A 133 -3.50 -38.35 0.96
N LYS A 134 -3.60 -37.58 2.04
CA LYS A 134 -3.67 -36.11 1.96
C LYS A 134 -2.37 -35.59 1.36
N ARG A 135 -2.31 -35.60 0.04
CA ARG A 135 -1.46 -34.65 -0.66
C ARG A 135 -2.11 -33.30 -0.46
N HIS A 136 -1.49 -32.44 0.35
CA HIS A 136 -1.83 -31.03 0.39
C HIS A 136 -1.72 -30.46 -1.01
N SER A 137 -2.85 -30.38 -1.70
CA SER A 137 -3.04 -29.58 -2.90
C SER A 137 -2.88 -28.12 -2.48
N SER A 138 -1.81 -27.50 -2.93
CA SER A 138 -1.60 -26.06 -2.85
C SER A 138 -2.79 -25.36 -3.47
N GLY A 139 -3.67 -24.75 -2.66
CA GLY A 139 -4.74 -23.93 -3.20
C GLY A 139 -6.04 -23.80 -2.41
N ASP A 140 -6.27 -24.58 -1.38
CA ASP A 140 -7.47 -24.35 -0.56
C ASP A 140 -7.28 -23.09 0.29
N LYS A 141 -7.86 -21.98 -0.20
CA LYS A 141 -7.93 -20.71 0.50
C LYS A 141 -8.61 -20.98 1.84
N ILE A 142 -7.88 -20.84 2.95
CA ILE A 142 -8.46 -21.03 4.28
C ILE A 142 -9.55 -19.98 4.46
N THR A 143 -10.80 -20.41 4.42
CA THR A 143 -11.95 -19.55 4.70
C THR A 143 -12.18 -19.58 6.21
N PHE A 144 -12.13 -18.41 6.84
CA PHE A 144 -12.48 -18.24 8.23
C PHE A 144 -13.95 -17.88 8.35
N PRO A 145 -14.75 -18.63 9.14
CA PRO A 145 -16.07 -18.16 9.55
C PRO A 145 -15.92 -16.84 10.32
N ARG A 146 -16.72 -15.85 9.98
CA ARG A 146 -16.66 -14.54 10.66
C ARG A 146 -16.87 -14.67 12.16
N ALA A 147 -17.74 -15.58 12.59
CA ALA A 147 -18.02 -15.86 13.99
C ALA A 147 -16.80 -16.36 14.79
N SER A 148 -15.78 -16.89 14.12
CA SER A 148 -14.53 -17.33 14.75
C SER A 148 -13.48 -16.22 14.92
N LEU A 149 -13.75 -15.02 14.42
CA LEU A 149 -12.88 -13.85 14.59
C LEU A 149 -13.43 -13.00 15.74
N HIS A 150 -12.66 -12.92 16.83
CA HIS A 150 -13.01 -12.11 18.00
C HIS A 150 -12.15 -10.82 18.00
N PRO A 151 -12.71 -9.65 17.63
CA PRO A 151 -11.99 -8.40 17.61
C PRO A 151 -11.38 -8.05 18.98
N ILE A 152 -10.12 -7.60 18.99
CA ILE A 152 -9.41 -7.17 20.20
C ILE A 152 -9.32 -5.64 20.24
N THR A 153 -8.78 -5.03 19.19
CA THR A 153 -8.57 -3.58 19.11
C THR A 153 -8.41 -3.12 17.68
N THR A 154 -8.96 -1.94 17.39
CA THR A 154 -8.73 -1.25 16.10
C THR A 154 -7.37 -0.59 16.11
N LEU A 155 -6.59 -0.77 15.04
CA LEU A 155 -5.29 -0.15 14.83
C LEU A 155 -5.40 1.16 14.05
N GLY A 156 -6.41 1.31 13.19
CA GLY A 156 -6.61 2.48 12.36
C GLY A 156 -7.38 2.16 11.08
N ARG A 157 -7.29 3.05 10.12
CA ARG A 157 -7.92 2.91 8.81
C ARG A 157 -6.87 2.88 7.71
N GLY A 158 -6.87 1.79 6.95
CA GLY A 158 -6.03 1.62 5.76
C GLY A 158 -6.74 2.09 4.49
N GLU A 159 -6.20 1.73 3.34
CA GLU A 159 -6.72 2.12 2.03
C GLU A 159 -8.14 1.57 1.75
N PHE A 160 -8.38 0.34 2.16
CA PHE A 160 -9.64 -0.36 1.89
C PHE A 160 -10.68 -0.21 2.99
N GLY A 161 -10.29 0.20 4.18
CA GLY A 161 -11.15 0.33 5.35
C GLY A 161 -10.41 0.09 6.66
N GLU A 162 -11.13 -0.38 7.66
CA GLU A 162 -10.62 -0.61 9.01
C GLU A 162 -9.55 -1.71 9.04
N VAL A 163 -8.52 -1.49 9.89
CA VAL A 163 -7.48 -2.47 10.23
C VAL A 163 -7.53 -2.71 11.73
N PHE A 164 -7.66 -3.97 12.15
CA PHE A 164 -7.79 -4.32 13.56
C PHE A 164 -7.12 -5.66 13.89
N LEU A 165 -6.85 -5.88 15.18
CA LEU A 165 -6.41 -7.16 15.70
C LEU A 165 -7.62 -7.98 16.14
N ALA A 166 -7.55 -9.29 15.91
CA ALA A 166 -8.55 -10.25 16.36
C ALA A 166 -7.87 -11.54 16.88
N LYS A 167 -8.59 -12.28 17.71
CA LYS A 167 -8.28 -13.68 17.98
C LYS A 167 -8.94 -14.55 16.93
N ALA A 168 -8.21 -15.56 16.47
CA ALA A 168 -8.68 -16.55 15.51
C ALA A 168 -8.22 -17.95 15.94
N PRO A 169 -8.93 -19.02 15.56
CA PRO A 169 -8.47 -20.38 15.76
C PRO A 169 -7.09 -20.58 15.13
N SER A 170 -6.14 -21.12 15.87
CA SER A 170 -4.83 -21.46 15.34
C SER A 170 -4.93 -22.61 14.33
N ALA A 171 -4.16 -22.52 13.25
CA ALA A 171 -4.04 -23.64 12.31
C ALA A 171 -3.39 -24.89 12.95
N ASP A 172 -2.57 -24.69 13.99
CA ASP A 172 -2.04 -25.75 14.80
C ASP A 172 -3.06 -26.11 15.90
N SER A 173 -3.74 -27.22 15.73
CA SER A 173 -4.83 -27.70 16.59
C SER A 173 -4.47 -27.83 18.09
N ALA A 174 -3.21 -27.76 18.46
CA ALA A 174 -2.70 -27.81 19.83
C ALA A 174 -2.55 -26.44 20.51
N ALA A 175 -2.58 -25.33 19.75
CA ALA A 175 -2.21 -23.99 20.25
C ALA A 175 -3.42 -23.10 20.64
N GLY A 176 -4.67 -23.57 20.45
CA GLY A 176 -5.88 -22.81 20.81
C GLY A 176 -6.13 -21.61 19.88
N GLU A 177 -6.20 -20.40 20.45
CA GLU A 177 -6.39 -19.15 19.69
C GLU A 177 -5.07 -18.44 19.43
N SER A 178 -4.92 -17.82 18.24
CA SER A 178 -3.82 -16.97 17.88
C SER A 178 -4.29 -15.55 17.56
N VAL A 179 -3.43 -14.55 17.77
CA VAL A 179 -3.69 -13.17 17.36
C VAL A 179 -3.42 -13.05 15.87
N VAL A 180 -4.33 -12.41 15.16
CA VAL A 180 -4.25 -12.13 13.72
C VAL A 180 -4.50 -10.64 13.44
N LEU A 181 -3.98 -10.17 12.32
CA LEU A 181 -4.28 -8.84 11.79
C LEU A 181 -5.36 -8.98 10.71
N VAL A 182 -6.38 -8.14 10.80
CA VAL A 182 -7.52 -8.17 9.87
C VAL A 182 -7.60 -6.84 9.13
N LYS A 183 -7.66 -6.91 7.78
CA LYS A 183 -7.98 -5.79 6.89
C LYS A 183 -9.42 -5.96 6.39
N ALA A 184 -10.25 -4.96 6.62
CA ALA A 184 -11.65 -4.94 6.17
C ALA A 184 -11.80 -4.17 4.86
N LEU A 185 -12.63 -4.69 3.95
CA LEU A 185 -13.03 -3.99 2.72
C LEU A 185 -14.33 -3.21 3.00
N GLN A 186 -14.19 -1.91 3.27
CA GLN A 186 -15.30 -1.03 3.66
C GLN A 186 -15.52 0.13 2.66
N THR A 187 -15.01 0.00 1.45
CA THR A 187 -15.17 1.01 0.41
C THR A 187 -16.25 0.61 -0.60
N ARG A 188 -16.94 1.63 -1.16
CA ARG A 188 -17.87 1.48 -2.29
C ARG A 188 -17.22 1.73 -3.65
N ASP A 189 -15.96 2.17 -3.65
CA ASP A 189 -15.17 2.37 -4.86
C ASP A 189 -14.85 1.02 -5.50
N GLU A 190 -15.31 0.82 -6.74
CA GLU A 190 -15.15 -0.44 -7.48
C GLU A 190 -13.67 -0.75 -7.77
N GLN A 191 -12.87 0.28 -8.03
CA GLN A 191 -11.44 0.10 -8.30
C GLN A 191 -10.72 -0.41 -7.05
N LEU A 192 -10.98 0.20 -5.88
CA LEU A 192 -10.41 -0.26 -4.62
C LEU A 192 -10.90 -1.66 -4.22
N GLN A 193 -12.14 -2.02 -4.57
CA GLN A 193 -12.63 -3.39 -4.38
C GLN A 193 -11.89 -4.39 -5.27
N MET A 194 -11.61 -4.04 -6.52
CA MET A 194 -10.82 -4.88 -7.43
C MET A 194 -9.38 -5.02 -6.93
N ASP A 195 -8.77 -3.93 -6.46
CA ASP A 195 -7.41 -3.93 -5.92
C ASP A 195 -7.31 -4.78 -4.65
N PHE A 196 -8.29 -4.71 -3.74
CA PHE A 196 -8.35 -5.60 -2.57
C PHE A 196 -8.43 -7.08 -2.96
N ARG A 197 -9.29 -7.42 -3.93
CA ARG A 197 -9.43 -8.81 -4.41
C ARG A 197 -8.15 -9.30 -5.05
N ARG A 198 -7.49 -8.45 -5.83
CA ARG A 198 -6.21 -8.73 -6.48
C ARG A 198 -5.11 -8.95 -5.42
N GLU A 199 -5.02 -8.08 -4.44
CA GLU A 199 -4.07 -8.22 -3.32
C GLU A 199 -4.30 -9.54 -2.57
N LEU A 200 -5.55 -9.83 -2.20
CA LEU A 200 -5.92 -11.08 -1.53
C LEU A 200 -5.54 -12.33 -2.36
N ASP A 201 -5.80 -12.32 -3.67
CA ASP A 201 -5.45 -13.43 -4.56
C ASP A 201 -3.93 -13.59 -4.68
N MET A 202 -3.19 -12.49 -4.74
CA MET A 202 -1.72 -12.51 -4.78
C MET A 202 -1.14 -13.05 -3.48
N PHE A 203 -1.54 -12.51 -2.32
CA PHE A 203 -1.03 -12.98 -1.02
C PHE A 203 -1.41 -14.44 -0.73
N SER A 204 -2.48 -14.95 -1.31
CA SER A 204 -2.86 -16.37 -1.19
C SER A 204 -1.87 -17.33 -1.87
N LYS A 205 -1.02 -16.82 -2.76
CA LYS A 205 -0.02 -17.59 -3.51
C LYS A 205 1.40 -17.39 -2.97
N LEU A 206 1.60 -16.38 -2.12
CA LEU A 206 2.90 -16.04 -1.56
C LEU A 206 3.17 -16.86 -0.29
N ASN A 207 4.34 -17.47 -0.22
CA ASN A 207 4.80 -18.16 0.97
C ASN A 207 6.32 -17.94 1.11
N HIS A 208 6.70 -16.95 1.93
CA HIS A 208 8.10 -16.61 2.17
C HIS A 208 8.28 -16.05 3.58
N SER A 209 9.40 -16.38 4.24
CA SER A 209 9.69 -15.96 5.61
C SER A 209 9.70 -14.44 5.80
N ASN A 210 10.11 -13.69 4.77
CA ASN A 210 10.20 -12.23 4.79
C ASN A 210 9.01 -11.54 4.09
N VAL A 211 7.90 -12.23 3.89
CA VAL A 211 6.62 -11.66 3.44
C VAL A 211 5.54 -12.02 4.46
N VAL A 212 4.66 -11.09 4.75
CA VAL A 212 3.53 -11.34 5.66
C VAL A 212 2.63 -12.41 5.08
N ARG A 213 2.35 -13.44 5.88
CA ARG A 213 1.56 -14.60 5.45
C ARG A 213 0.07 -14.29 5.54
N LEU A 214 -0.65 -14.61 4.47
CA LEU A 214 -2.10 -14.68 4.50
C LEU A 214 -2.52 -15.94 5.29
N VAL A 215 -3.22 -15.74 6.40
CA VAL A 215 -3.74 -16.82 7.24
C VAL A 215 -5.08 -17.31 6.70
N GLY A 216 -5.91 -16.39 6.18
CA GLY A 216 -7.18 -16.72 5.58
C GLY A 216 -8.00 -15.51 5.15
N GLN A 217 -9.27 -15.77 4.83
CA GLN A 217 -10.20 -14.75 4.36
C GLN A 217 -11.62 -15.01 4.89
N CYS A 218 -12.41 -13.93 5.09
CA CYS A 218 -13.85 -14.03 5.34
C CYS A 218 -14.61 -13.36 4.20
N ARG A 219 -15.46 -14.12 3.51
CA ARG A 219 -16.30 -13.63 2.39
C ARG A 219 -17.80 -13.87 2.61
N GLU A 220 -18.20 -14.40 3.75
CA GLU A 220 -19.58 -14.78 4.05
C GLU A 220 -20.52 -13.59 4.11
N ALA A 221 -20.02 -12.44 4.56
CA ALA A 221 -20.78 -11.21 4.70
C ALA A 221 -19.87 -9.99 4.45
N GLU A 222 -20.46 -8.87 4.10
CA GLU A 222 -19.75 -7.60 4.04
C GLU A 222 -19.56 -6.98 5.45
N PRO A 223 -18.45 -6.29 5.66
CA PRO A 223 -17.27 -6.15 4.80
C PRO A 223 -16.47 -7.45 4.70
N HIS A 224 -15.88 -7.74 3.53
CA HIS A 224 -14.97 -8.88 3.39
C HIS A 224 -13.69 -8.64 4.18
N TYR A 225 -13.07 -9.70 4.70
CA TYR A 225 -11.83 -9.62 5.49
C TYR A 225 -10.69 -10.38 4.84
N MET A 226 -9.52 -9.76 4.87
CA MET A 226 -8.21 -10.38 4.65
C MET A 226 -7.57 -10.59 6.01
N VAL A 227 -7.27 -11.84 6.37
CA VAL A 227 -6.71 -12.22 7.67
C VAL A 227 -5.23 -12.54 7.50
N LEU A 228 -4.38 -11.78 8.14
CA LEU A 228 -2.92 -11.86 8.05
C LEU A 228 -2.33 -12.32 9.38
N GLU A 229 -1.13 -12.91 9.34
CA GLU A 229 -0.39 -13.18 10.57
C GLU A 229 -0.10 -11.89 11.34
N TYR A 230 -0.13 -11.99 12.66
CA TYR A 230 0.27 -10.89 13.53
C TYR A 230 1.79 -10.91 13.74
N VAL A 231 2.42 -9.73 13.68
CA VAL A 231 3.85 -9.54 13.93
C VAL A 231 4.03 -8.55 15.08
N ASP A 232 4.70 -8.97 16.12
CA ASP A 232 4.57 -8.47 17.50
C ASP A 232 5.28 -7.14 17.82
N LEU A 233 6.32 -6.73 17.09
CA LEU A 233 6.98 -5.44 17.33
C LEU A 233 6.48 -4.28 16.46
N GLY A 234 5.42 -4.50 15.67
CA GLY A 234 4.86 -3.48 14.79
C GLY A 234 5.72 -3.19 13.57
N ASP A 235 5.63 -1.96 13.05
CA ASP A 235 6.33 -1.60 11.82
C ASP A 235 7.81 -1.23 12.04
N LEU A 236 8.60 -1.43 10.98
CA LEU A 236 10.04 -1.19 10.99
C LEU A 236 10.37 0.28 11.26
N LYS A 237 9.57 1.23 10.79
CA LYS A 237 9.84 2.65 11.01
C LYS A 237 9.76 3.02 12.48
N GLN A 238 8.73 2.54 13.16
CA GLN A 238 8.58 2.73 14.60
C GLN A 238 9.71 2.03 15.38
N PHE A 239 10.04 0.80 14.98
CA PHE A 239 11.17 0.05 15.55
C PHE A 239 12.50 0.83 15.41
N LEU A 240 12.78 1.44 14.26
CA LEU A 240 13.97 2.25 14.02
C LEU A 240 13.97 3.52 14.88
N ARG A 241 12.83 4.21 14.98
CA ARG A 241 12.67 5.43 15.80
C ARG A 241 12.89 5.17 17.29
N ILE A 242 12.36 4.07 17.81
CA ILE A 242 12.59 3.65 19.20
C ILE A 242 14.07 3.35 19.42
N SER A 243 14.74 2.72 18.45
CA SER A 243 16.19 2.43 18.52
C SER A 243 17.08 3.68 18.53
N ARG A 244 16.52 4.86 18.17
CA ARG A 244 17.20 6.18 18.21
C ARG A 244 17.10 6.85 19.59
N SER A 245 16.11 6.50 20.42
CA SER A 245 15.88 7.15 21.71
C SER A 245 17.07 6.96 22.65
N ARG A 246 17.59 8.08 23.21
CA ARG A 246 18.77 8.10 24.07
C ARG A 246 18.50 7.78 25.54
N ASP A 247 17.24 7.74 25.95
CA ASP A 247 16.85 7.76 27.37
C ASP A 247 16.78 6.39 28.04
N GLU A 248 16.67 5.32 27.26
CA GLU A 248 16.80 3.96 27.78
C GLU A 248 17.89 3.27 26.95
N LYS A 249 18.98 2.85 27.59
CA LYS A 249 20.19 2.25 26.99
C LYS A 249 19.92 1.06 26.03
N PRO A 250 19.29 1.16 24.87
CA PRO A 250 19.48 0.20 23.82
C PRO A 250 20.81 0.55 23.14
N LYS A 251 21.66 -0.45 22.98
CA LYS A 251 22.86 -0.29 22.16
C LYS A 251 22.41 0.15 20.77
N PRO A 252 22.99 1.23 20.21
CA PRO A 252 22.60 1.68 18.87
C PRO A 252 22.75 0.53 17.87
N LEU A 253 21.80 0.44 16.93
CA LEU A 253 21.84 -0.59 15.89
C LEU A 253 23.17 -0.51 15.14
N SER A 254 23.98 -1.56 15.23
CA SER A 254 25.23 -1.61 14.49
C SER A 254 24.98 -1.64 12.97
N SER A 255 25.95 -1.21 12.19
CA SER A 255 25.88 -1.26 10.72
C SER A 255 25.53 -2.68 10.23
N LYS A 256 26.05 -3.71 10.87
CA LYS A 256 25.73 -5.12 10.56
C LYS A 256 24.25 -5.44 10.78
N HIS A 257 23.64 -4.94 11.86
CA HIS A 257 22.20 -5.13 12.08
C HIS A 257 21.37 -4.38 11.04
N LYS A 258 21.76 -3.14 10.69
CA LYS A 258 21.08 -2.37 9.65
C LYS A 258 21.12 -3.08 8.29
N VAL A 259 22.27 -3.62 7.91
CA VAL A 259 22.41 -4.42 6.68
C VAL A 259 21.54 -5.67 6.74
N SER A 260 21.49 -6.36 7.89
CA SER A 260 20.63 -7.54 8.07
C SER A 260 19.13 -7.22 7.90
N LEU A 261 18.66 -6.07 8.43
CA LEU A 261 17.29 -5.63 8.21
C LEU A 261 17.00 -5.38 6.72
N CYS A 262 17.89 -4.64 6.04
CA CYS A 262 17.78 -4.41 4.60
C CYS A 262 17.81 -5.72 3.79
N SER A 263 18.67 -6.67 4.16
CA SER A 263 18.78 -7.96 3.48
C SER A 263 17.49 -8.77 3.56
N GLN A 264 16.83 -8.75 4.70
CA GLN A 264 15.54 -9.45 4.89
C GLN A 264 14.43 -8.82 4.04
N VAL A 265 14.36 -7.49 3.98
CA VAL A 265 13.41 -6.80 3.08
C VAL A 265 13.71 -7.15 1.62
N ALA A 266 15.00 -7.15 1.22
CA ALA A 266 15.39 -7.50 -0.15
C ALA A 266 14.99 -8.93 -0.53
N LEU A 267 15.14 -9.91 0.38
CA LEU A 267 14.69 -11.30 0.18
C LEU A 267 13.16 -11.38 0.00
N GLY A 268 12.39 -10.64 0.81
CA GLY A 268 10.94 -10.55 0.64
C GLY A 268 10.56 -9.95 -0.71
N MET A 269 11.22 -8.86 -1.11
CA MET A 269 10.97 -8.18 -2.38
C MET A 269 11.44 -9.00 -3.60
N GLU A 270 12.51 -9.77 -3.47
CA GLU A 270 12.92 -10.73 -4.50
C GLU A 270 11.80 -11.74 -4.75
N HIS A 271 11.22 -12.32 -3.70
CA HIS A 271 10.11 -13.27 -3.82
C HIS A 271 8.88 -12.62 -4.47
N LEU A 272 8.52 -11.39 -4.09
CA LEU A 272 7.42 -10.62 -4.69
C LEU A 272 7.69 -10.33 -6.18
N SER A 273 8.89 -9.85 -6.50
CA SER A 273 9.31 -9.54 -7.87
C SER A 273 9.28 -10.78 -8.78
N ASN A 274 9.77 -11.93 -8.30
CA ASN A 274 9.73 -13.20 -9.02
C ASN A 274 8.29 -13.70 -9.24
N SER A 275 7.38 -13.34 -8.34
CA SER A 275 5.94 -13.58 -8.48
C SER A 275 5.23 -12.52 -9.34
N ARG A 276 5.97 -11.62 -10.01
CA ARG A 276 5.45 -10.51 -10.82
C ARG A 276 4.54 -9.55 -10.06
N PHE A 277 4.78 -9.40 -8.75
CA PHE A 277 4.08 -8.44 -7.92
C PHE A 277 4.87 -7.14 -7.85
N VAL A 278 4.19 -6.02 -8.04
CA VAL A 278 4.72 -4.66 -7.86
C VAL A 278 4.08 -4.07 -6.61
N HIS A 279 4.90 -3.72 -5.63
CA HIS A 279 4.44 -3.29 -4.30
C HIS A 279 3.87 -1.87 -4.31
N LYS A 280 4.49 -0.94 -5.04
CA LYS A 280 4.11 0.47 -5.21
C LYS A 280 4.24 1.38 -3.97
N ASP A 281 4.33 0.83 -2.76
CA ASP A 281 4.44 1.59 -1.50
C ASP A 281 5.46 0.93 -0.55
N LEU A 282 6.64 0.56 -1.07
CA LEU A 282 7.70 -0.02 -0.27
C LEU A 282 8.39 1.07 0.55
N ALA A 283 8.24 1.00 1.88
CA ALA A 283 8.81 1.91 2.87
C ALA A 283 8.96 1.21 4.22
N ALA A 284 9.73 1.77 5.13
CA ALA A 284 9.93 1.16 6.45
C ALA A 284 8.61 0.99 7.23
N ARG A 285 7.63 1.88 7.06
CA ARG A 285 6.28 1.79 7.66
C ARG A 285 5.45 0.59 7.17
N ASN A 286 5.78 0.05 6.00
CA ASN A 286 5.10 -1.10 5.39
C ASN A 286 5.91 -2.41 5.52
N CYS A 287 6.89 -2.45 6.41
CA CYS A 287 7.59 -3.65 6.83
C CYS A 287 7.32 -3.91 8.31
N LEU A 288 7.04 -5.14 8.69
CA LEU A 288 6.78 -5.52 10.08
C LEU A 288 7.99 -6.22 10.68
N VAL A 289 8.18 -6.09 12.00
CA VAL A 289 9.32 -6.65 12.72
C VAL A 289 8.83 -7.55 13.85
N SER A 290 9.37 -8.78 13.95
CA SER A 290 9.09 -9.66 15.06
C SER A 290 10.10 -9.50 16.22
N ALA A 291 9.76 -10.05 17.40
CA ALA A 291 10.66 -10.10 18.56
C ALA A 291 11.99 -10.83 18.24
N GLN A 292 11.96 -11.78 17.31
CA GLN A 292 13.15 -12.46 16.81
C GLN A 292 13.93 -11.62 15.79
N ARG A 293 13.53 -10.36 15.57
CA ARG A 293 14.09 -9.44 14.55
C ARG A 293 13.96 -9.97 13.12
N LEU A 294 12.93 -10.76 12.88
CA LEU A 294 12.56 -11.14 11.53
C LEU A 294 11.75 -10.00 10.91
N VAL A 295 12.18 -9.52 9.75
CA VAL A 295 11.49 -8.46 9.01
C VAL A 295 10.64 -9.10 7.92
N LYS A 296 9.40 -8.63 7.81
CA LYS A 296 8.42 -9.09 6.81
C LYS A 296 7.84 -7.92 6.03
N VAL A 297 7.91 -7.97 4.72
CA VAL A 297 7.20 -7.03 3.85
C VAL A 297 5.70 -7.27 3.99
N SER A 298 4.93 -6.23 4.25
CA SER A 298 3.51 -6.35 4.55
C SER A 298 2.63 -5.92 3.38
N ALA A 299 1.34 -6.25 3.48
CA ALA A 299 0.31 -5.85 2.54
C ALA A 299 0.12 -4.33 2.52
N LEU A 300 -0.26 -3.80 1.35
CA LEU A 300 -0.42 -2.38 1.10
C LEU A 300 -1.43 -1.72 2.06
N GLY A 301 -1.11 -0.51 2.50
CA GLY A 301 -2.05 0.37 3.17
C GLY A 301 -2.37 0.06 4.63
N LEU A 302 -1.58 -0.77 5.34
CA LEU A 302 -1.79 -1.02 6.78
C LEU A 302 -1.61 0.22 7.65
N SER A 303 -0.79 1.18 7.21
CA SER A 303 -0.32 2.31 8.03
C SER A 303 -0.72 3.68 7.50
N LYS A 304 -1.63 3.79 6.52
CA LYS A 304 -1.93 5.08 5.86
C LYS A 304 -2.45 6.15 6.82
N ASP A 305 -3.24 5.81 7.82
CA ASP A 305 -3.73 6.78 8.82
C ASP A 305 -2.61 7.25 9.75
N VAL A 306 -1.82 6.29 10.27
CA VAL A 306 -0.74 6.58 11.23
C VAL A 306 0.35 7.45 10.61
N TYR A 307 0.63 7.25 9.33
CA TYR A 307 1.65 7.97 8.55
C TYR A 307 1.04 8.88 7.48
N SER A 308 -0.15 9.43 7.72
CA SER A 308 -0.87 10.26 6.73
C SER A 308 -0.08 11.46 6.21
N SER A 309 0.83 12.02 7.02
CA SER A 309 1.74 13.10 6.64
C SER A 309 2.87 12.68 5.69
N GLU A 310 3.04 11.39 5.44
CA GLU A 310 4.03 10.85 4.50
C GLU A 310 3.44 10.58 3.10
N TYR A 311 2.14 10.87 2.92
CA TYR A 311 1.44 10.73 1.67
C TYR A 311 1.01 12.09 1.12
N HIS A 312 1.40 12.35 -0.11
CA HIS A 312 1.10 13.59 -0.82
C HIS A 312 -0.08 13.41 -1.78
N PRO A 313 -1.02 14.37 -1.87
CA PRO A 313 -2.09 14.31 -2.86
C PRO A 313 -1.52 14.53 -4.26
N LEU A 314 -1.69 13.53 -5.13
CA LEU A 314 -1.27 13.56 -6.53
C LEU A 314 -2.34 12.90 -7.39
N ARG A 315 -2.85 13.58 -8.43
CA ARG A 315 -3.83 13.02 -9.39
C ARG A 315 -5.04 12.33 -8.75
N GLN A 316 -5.66 12.93 -7.74
CA GLN A 316 -6.81 12.40 -6.99
C GLN A 316 -6.52 11.23 -6.03
N ALA A 317 -5.26 10.82 -5.89
CA ALA A 317 -4.83 9.79 -4.94
C ALA A 317 -3.82 10.34 -3.93
N LYS A 318 -3.70 9.70 -2.79
CA LYS A 318 -2.62 9.95 -1.83
C LYS A 318 -1.48 8.97 -2.11
N VAL A 319 -0.32 9.47 -2.51
CA VAL A 319 0.83 8.69 -2.94
C VAL A 319 2.05 8.90 -2.04
N PRO A 320 2.92 7.91 -1.87
CA PRO A 320 4.15 8.02 -1.08
C PRO A 320 5.25 8.77 -1.85
N LEU A 321 5.02 10.04 -2.19
CA LEU A 321 5.84 10.84 -3.11
C LEU A 321 7.35 10.70 -2.87
N ARG A 322 7.78 10.74 -1.60
CA ARG A 322 9.20 10.74 -1.21
C ARG A 322 9.91 9.40 -1.43
N TRP A 323 9.16 8.33 -1.73
CA TRP A 323 9.67 6.98 -2.05
C TRP A 323 9.54 6.62 -3.53
N MET A 324 8.83 7.44 -4.31
CA MET A 324 8.55 7.16 -5.72
C MET A 324 9.70 7.55 -6.64
N PRO A 325 9.93 6.78 -7.72
CA PRO A 325 10.83 7.19 -8.79
C PRO A 325 10.19 8.21 -9.74
N PRO A 326 10.99 8.91 -10.55
CA PRO A 326 10.50 9.91 -11.51
C PRO A 326 9.43 9.38 -12.47
N GLU A 327 9.59 8.20 -13.04
CA GLU A 327 8.64 7.60 -14.00
C GLU A 327 7.28 7.32 -13.36
N ALA A 328 7.25 6.89 -12.09
CA ALA A 328 5.99 6.67 -11.39
C ALA A 328 5.26 7.99 -11.07
N VAL A 329 6.01 9.06 -10.79
CA VAL A 329 5.46 10.39 -10.53
C VAL A 329 4.94 11.04 -11.82
N GLN A 330 5.68 10.93 -12.93
CA GLN A 330 5.36 11.61 -14.19
C GLN A 330 4.32 10.85 -15.01
N GLU A 331 4.45 9.54 -15.14
CA GLU A 331 3.73 8.71 -16.11
C GLU A 331 2.81 7.66 -15.47
N ASP A 332 2.82 7.55 -14.12
CA ASP A 332 2.15 6.46 -13.37
C ASP A 332 2.68 5.07 -13.75
N ASP A 333 3.94 5.03 -14.25
CA ASP A 333 4.59 3.78 -14.66
C ASP A 333 5.21 3.09 -13.45
N PHE A 334 4.57 2.02 -12.99
CA PHE A 334 5.02 1.20 -11.88
C PHE A 334 5.52 -0.15 -12.36
N SER A 335 6.71 -0.51 -11.93
CA SER A 335 7.33 -1.80 -12.23
C SER A 335 8.12 -2.32 -11.02
N THR A 336 8.69 -3.51 -11.13
CA THR A 336 9.64 -4.01 -10.11
C THR A 336 10.85 -3.09 -9.95
N LYS A 337 11.20 -2.30 -10.99
CA LYS A 337 12.29 -1.32 -10.94
C LYS A 337 11.89 -0.04 -10.20
N SER A 338 10.59 0.28 -10.14
CA SER A 338 10.07 1.33 -9.24
C SER A 338 10.22 0.91 -7.78
N ASP A 339 9.93 -0.35 -7.46
CA ASP A 339 10.12 -0.90 -6.11
C ASP A 339 11.61 -0.93 -5.71
N VAL A 340 12.53 -1.13 -6.67
CA VAL A 340 13.98 -1.03 -6.42
C VAL A 340 14.38 0.39 -6.02
N TRP A 341 13.83 1.42 -6.65
CA TRP A 341 14.05 2.80 -6.22
C TRP A 341 13.56 3.01 -4.78
N SER A 342 12.32 2.61 -4.50
CA SER A 342 11.72 2.70 -3.16
C SER A 342 12.52 1.91 -2.12
N PHE A 343 13.09 0.75 -2.48
CA PHE A 343 14.01 -0.02 -1.65
C PHE A 343 15.28 0.75 -1.31
N GLY A 344 15.85 1.48 -2.27
CA GLY A 344 16.98 2.37 -2.01
C GLY A 344 16.66 3.44 -0.97
N VAL A 345 15.44 4.02 -1.03
CA VAL A 345 14.95 5.00 -0.04
C VAL A 345 14.71 4.31 1.32
N LEU A 346 14.15 3.10 1.35
CA LEU A 346 14.00 2.31 2.57
C LEU A 346 15.36 1.99 3.21
N MET A 347 16.38 1.63 2.43
CA MET A 347 17.74 1.47 2.96
C MET A 347 18.22 2.75 3.66
N TRP A 348 17.96 3.91 3.05
CA TRP A 348 18.30 5.20 3.62
C TRP A 348 17.53 5.42 4.95
N GLU A 349 16.22 5.10 5.03
CA GLU A 349 15.45 5.15 6.28
C GLU A 349 16.07 4.26 7.37
N VAL A 350 16.52 3.05 7.03
CA VAL A 350 17.15 2.13 8.00
C VAL A 350 18.45 2.72 8.53
N PHE A 351 19.26 3.34 7.67
CA PHE A 351 20.57 3.91 8.07
C PHE A 351 20.42 5.22 8.83
N THR A 352 19.37 5.99 8.62
CA THR A 352 19.02 7.21 9.37
C THR A 352 18.11 6.96 10.58
N LEU A 353 17.81 5.69 10.90
CA LEU A 353 16.93 5.29 12.00
C LEU A 353 15.52 5.91 11.89
N GLY A 354 14.92 5.81 10.72
CA GLY A 354 13.53 6.18 10.47
C GLY A 354 13.29 7.67 10.22
N GLU A 355 14.29 8.41 9.73
CA GLU A 355 14.08 9.80 9.29
C GLU A 355 13.17 9.85 8.05
N LEU A 356 12.49 10.99 7.90
CA LEU A 356 11.71 11.28 6.70
C LEU A 356 12.65 11.62 5.54
N PRO A 357 12.58 10.95 4.40
CA PRO A 357 13.38 11.33 3.24
C PRO A 357 13.13 12.79 2.82
N TYR A 358 14.20 13.51 2.49
CA TYR A 358 14.13 14.93 2.06
C TYR A 358 13.41 15.84 3.08
N THR A 359 13.61 15.62 4.37
CA THR A 359 12.87 16.32 5.44
C THR A 359 13.03 17.84 5.42
N SER A 360 14.10 18.36 4.81
CA SER A 360 14.37 19.81 4.66
C SER A 360 13.60 20.45 3.50
N LEU A 361 12.92 19.65 2.66
CA LEU A 361 12.22 20.13 1.47
C LEU A 361 10.70 19.94 1.64
N PRO A 362 9.89 20.94 1.26
CA PRO A 362 8.45 20.75 1.12
C PRO A 362 8.13 19.77 -0.04
N ASP A 363 6.93 19.21 -0.05
CA ASP A 363 6.55 18.19 -1.03
C ASP A 363 6.57 18.71 -2.47
N GLU A 364 6.26 19.99 -2.69
CA GLU A 364 6.30 20.63 -4.00
C GLU A 364 7.73 20.69 -4.58
N GLU A 365 8.71 20.93 -3.73
CA GLU A 365 10.13 20.93 -4.14
C GLU A 365 10.63 19.50 -4.37
N VAL A 366 10.16 18.54 -3.56
CA VAL A 366 10.45 17.11 -3.79
C VAL A 366 9.87 16.68 -5.14
N LEU A 367 8.63 17.05 -5.44
CA LEU A 367 7.97 16.74 -6.71
C LEU A 367 8.77 17.35 -7.89
N ALA A 368 9.12 18.64 -7.82
CA ALA A 368 9.90 19.29 -8.85
C ALA A 368 11.29 18.67 -9.01
N GLY A 369 11.95 18.32 -7.91
CA GLY A 369 13.26 17.70 -7.91
C GLY A 369 13.28 16.28 -8.47
N LEU A 370 12.19 15.52 -8.28
CA LEU A 370 11.99 14.21 -8.92
C LEU A 370 11.79 14.37 -10.44
N GLN A 371 10.99 15.36 -10.86
CA GLN A 371 10.68 15.59 -12.27
C GLN A 371 11.93 16.05 -13.08
N ASN A 372 12.78 16.88 -12.50
CA ASN A 372 13.98 17.40 -13.17
C ASN A 372 15.25 16.59 -12.88
N GLY A 373 15.16 15.53 -12.08
CA GLY A 373 16.30 14.66 -11.74
C GLY A 373 17.35 15.28 -10.82
N SER A 374 17.06 16.44 -10.20
CA SER A 374 18.02 17.12 -9.31
C SER A 374 18.00 16.56 -7.87
N LEU A 375 16.97 15.82 -7.50
CA LEU A 375 16.77 15.35 -6.14
C LEU A 375 17.75 14.23 -5.78
N LYS A 376 18.45 14.39 -4.65
CA LYS A 376 19.42 13.42 -4.15
C LYS A 376 19.31 13.28 -2.63
N LEU A 377 19.35 12.05 -2.14
CA LEU A 377 19.56 11.76 -0.73
C LEU A 377 21.07 11.68 -0.43
N ALA A 378 21.52 12.44 0.55
CA ALA A 378 22.90 12.39 1.01
C ALA A 378 23.21 11.06 1.69
N ALA A 379 24.50 10.69 1.77
CA ALA A 379 24.92 9.51 2.52
C ALA A 379 24.56 9.67 4.00
N PRO A 380 23.87 8.69 4.62
CA PRO A 380 23.61 8.71 6.04
C PRO A 380 24.91 8.70 6.87
N GLU A 381 24.90 9.33 8.03
CA GLU A 381 26.05 9.32 8.92
C GLU A 381 26.43 7.89 9.32
N GLY A 382 27.72 7.58 9.29
CA GLY A 382 28.24 6.23 9.57
C GLY A 382 27.89 5.15 8.54
N CYS A 383 27.31 5.53 7.40
CA CYS A 383 27.05 4.62 6.29
C CYS A 383 28.34 4.38 5.49
N SER A 384 28.69 3.10 5.26
CA SER A 384 29.86 2.79 4.44
C SER A 384 29.67 3.17 2.97
N SER A 385 30.76 3.53 2.29
CA SER A 385 30.71 3.88 0.87
C SER A 385 30.15 2.76 -0.03
N ARG A 386 30.32 1.50 0.37
CA ARG A 386 29.76 0.33 -0.37
C ARG A 386 28.24 0.32 -0.29
N ILE A 387 27.68 0.55 0.90
CA ILE A 387 26.22 0.57 1.13
C ILE A 387 25.60 1.76 0.41
N TYR A 388 26.21 2.95 0.54
CA TYR A 388 25.70 4.13 -0.15
C TYR A 388 25.75 4.01 -1.68
N ARG A 389 26.79 3.36 -2.21
CA ARG A 389 26.86 3.06 -3.65
C ARG A 389 25.73 2.12 -4.11
N LEU A 390 25.32 1.16 -3.29
CA LEU A 390 24.16 0.33 -3.59
C LEU A 390 22.88 1.16 -3.63
N MET A 391 22.66 2.07 -2.65
CA MET A 391 21.53 3.02 -2.68
C MET A 391 21.53 3.85 -3.97
N GLN A 392 22.68 4.42 -4.35
CA GLN A 392 22.83 5.21 -5.59
C GLN A 392 22.49 4.38 -6.84
N ARG A 393 22.87 3.10 -6.89
CA ARG A 393 22.48 2.21 -7.99
C ARG A 393 20.97 1.99 -8.03
N CYS A 394 20.31 1.86 -6.87
CA CYS A 394 18.85 1.77 -6.81
C CYS A 394 18.16 3.05 -7.34
N TRP A 395 18.80 4.21 -7.20
CA TRP A 395 18.32 5.52 -7.67
C TRP A 395 18.86 5.90 -9.05
N ALA A 396 19.29 4.94 -9.86
CA ALA A 396 19.65 5.26 -11.25
C ALA A 396 18.44 5.86 -11.99
N PRO A 397 18.61 6.97 -12.73
CA PRO A 397 17.50 7.63 -13.41
C PRO A 397 16.72 6.69 -14.34
N SER A 398 17.44 5.94 -15.17
CA SER A 398 16.81 4.95 -16.04
C SER A 398 16.47 3.67 -15.24
N PRO A 399 15.21 3.18 -15.27
CA PRO A 399 14.84 1.92 -14.63
C PRO A 399 15.68 0.72 -15.05
N LYS A 400 16.17 0.70 -16.29
CA LYS A 400 17.00 -0.38 -16.84
C LYS A 400 18.35 -0.49 -16.14
N ASP A 401 18.90 0.63 -15.65
CA ASP A 401 20.21 0.70 -15.01
C ASP A 401 20.15 0.36 -13.52
N ARG A 402 18.95 0.26 -12.95
CA ARG A 402 18.75 -0.18 -11.57
C ARG A 402 18.96 -1.69 -11.45
N PRO A 403 19.58 -2.17 -10.35
CA PRO A 403 19.76 -3.60 -10.13
C PRO A 403 18.41 -4.35 -10.03
N SER A 404 18.44 -5.66 -10.21
CA SER A 404 17.35 -6.55 -9.80
C SER A 404 17.40 -6.81 -8.29
N PHE A 405 16.30 -7.27 -7.69
CA PHE A 405 16.33 -7.67 -6.28
C PHE A 405 17.30 -8.83 -6.02
N SER A 406 17.50 -9.76 -6.96
CA SER A 406 18.49 -10.83 -6.85
C SER A 406 19.94 -10.28 -6.78
N GLU A 407 20.25 -9.26 -7.58
CA GLU A 407 21.57 -8.59 -7.50
C GLU A 407 21.74 -7.82 -6.19
N ILE A 408 20.67 -7.22 -5.66
CA ILE A 408 20.66 -6.54 -4.36
C ILE A 408 20.91 -7.55 -3.23
N VAL A 409 20.21 -8.68 -3.23
CA VAL A 409 20.36 -9.77 -2.24
C VAL A 409 21.79 -10.27 -2.22
N ASN A 410 22.38 -10.54 -3.38
CA ASN A 410 23.77 -10.98 -3.50
C ASN A 410 24.74 -9.92 -2.95
N THR A 411 24.55 -8.65 -3.33
CA THR A 411 25.39 -7.53 -2.87
C THR A 411 25.32 -7.35 -1.34
N LEU A 412 24.14 -7.47 -0.74
CA LEU A 412 23.95 -7.37 0.72
C LEU A 412 24.54 -8.59 1.44
N GLY A 413 24.48 -9.79 0.83
CA GLY A 413 25.12 -11.01 1.31
C GLY A 413 26.64 -10.85 1.40
N ASP A 414 27.26 -10.31 0.38
CA ASP A 414 28.70 -10.03 0.36
C ASP A 414 29.12 -9.02 1.43
N LEU A 415 28.30 -8.00 1.66
CA LEU A 415 28.56 -7.00 2.71
C LEU A 415 28.47 -7.58 4.12
N THR A 416 27.61 -8.58 4.35
CA THR A 416 27.52 -9.27 5.63
C THR A 416 28.69 -10.23 5.86
N SER A 417 29.18 -10.86 4.80
CA SER A 417 30.28 -11.83 4.85
C SER A 417 31.66 -11.15 5.03
N SER A 418 31.84 -9.97 4.43
CA SER A 418 33.10 -9.20 4.48
C SER A 418 33.37 -8.51 5.83
N SER A 419 32.45 -8.60 6.77
CA SER A 419 32.53 -7.98 8.11
C SER A 419 32.97 -8.97 9.20
N LYS A 420 33.58 -10.11 8.80
CA LYS A 420 34.23 -11.11 9.69
C LYS A 420 35.66 -10.75 9.97
#